data_ee9c5cca4f77d906e67d906c872f112e
#
_entry.id   ee9c5cca4f77d906e67d906c872f112e
#
_cell.length_a   1.000
_cell.length_b   1.000
_cell.length_c   1.000
_cell.angle_alpha   90.00
_cell.angle_beta   90.00
_cell.angle_gamma   90.00
#
_symmetry.space_group_name_H-M   'P 1'
#
loop_
_entity.id
_entity.type
_entity.pdbx_description
1 polymer ?
#
loop_
_entity_poly.entity_id
_entity_poly.type
_entity_poly.pdbx_seq_one_letter_code
_entity_poly.pdbx_strand_id
1 'polypeptide(L)'
;YEIGVRLVGSEMCIRDSKPGVSTEEIDRWVHEETVRHGGIPAPLNYEGFPKSVCTSVNEVVCHGIPDEEQILKEGDIINVDVSTIYNGYYSDSSRMFCIGKVSPEKEKLVKVTKECVEIGISQVKPWTPIGNMGSAVHKHAVENGYSVVREIGGHGVGVEFHEDPWVSFVSEENTGVLMVPGMMFTIEPMVNMGSDEIYTDEIDEWTVRTEDGLPSAQWEVTVLVTETGCEVICW
;
A
#
# COMPACT_ATOMS: atom_id res chain seq x y z
N TYR A 1 -6.26 -15.80 -10.00
CA TYR A 1 -5.01 -16.56 -9.72
C TYR A 1 -3.85 -16.20 -10.65
N GLU A 2 -4.11 -15.68 -11.86
CA GLU A 2 -3.03 -15.32 -12.79
C GLU A 2 -2.63 -13.83 -12.74
N ILE A 3 -3.41 -12.98 -12.10
CA ILE A 3 -3.23 -11.52 -12.14
C ILE A 3 -2.04 -11.11 -11.27
N GLY A 4 -1.99 -11.57 -10.01
CA GLY A 4 -0.90 -11.23 -9.08
C GLY A 4 0.48 -11.73 -9.53
N VAL A 5 0.53 -12.86 -10.21
CA VAL A 5 1.78 -13.46 -10.72
C VAL A 5 2.30 -12.74 -11.99
N ARG A 6 1.43 -12.05 -12.74
CA ARG A 6 1.80 -11.37 -13.99
C ARG A 6 2.23 -9.92 -13.80
N LEU A 7 1.84 -9.27 -12.68
CA LEU A 7 2.37 -7.97 -12.27
C LEU A 7 3.84 -8.05 -11.80
N VAL A 8 4.39 -9.26 -11.65
CA VAL A 8 5.84 -9.51 -11.43
C VAL A 8 6.72 -8.82 -12.50
N GLY A 9 6.18 -8.56 -13.69
CA GLY A 9 6.89 -7.78 -14.73
C GLY A 9 7.09 -6.32 -14.35
N SER A 10 6.10 -5.67 -13.72
CA SER A 10 6.22 -4.30 -13.23
C SER A 10 7.23 -4.19 -12.09
N GLU A 11 7.31 -5.20 -11.21
CA GLU A 11 8.36 -5.27 -10.19
C GLU A 11 9.78 -5.30 -10.78
N MET A 12 9.99 -5.99 -11.89
CA MET A 12 11.30 -6.01 -12.55
C MET A 12 11.69 -4.63 -13.07
N CYS A 13 10.74 -3.89 -13.65
CA CYS A 13 10.98 -2.51 -14.12
C CYS A 13 11.21 -1.55 -12.95
N ILE A 14 10.46 -1.70 -11.85
CA ILE A 14 10.56 -0.84 -10.66
C ILE A 14 11.83 -1.15 -9.84
N ARG A 15 12.29 -2.41 -9.79
CA ARG A 15 13.59 -2.77 -9.16
C ARG A 15 14.79 -2.11 -9.81
N ASP A 16 14.65 -1.65 -11.05
CA ASP A 16 15.65 -0.86 -11.75
C ASP A 16 15.55 0.65 -11.44
N SER A 17 14.61 1.07 -10.55
CA SER A 17 14.53 2.45 -10.10
C SER A 17 15.83 2.85 -9.40
N LYS A 18 16.55 3.76 -10.02
CA LYS A 18 17.86 4.27 -9.61
C LYS A 18 17.74 5.75 -9.34
N PRO A 19 18.68 6.34 -8.61
CA PRO A 19 18.78 7.79 -8.59
C PRO A 19 18.78 8.36 -10.01
N GLY A 20 17.95 9.38 -10.26
CA GLY A 20 17.79 10.04 -11.57
C GLY A 20 16.54 9.61 -12.36
N VAL A 21 15.77 8.60 -11.91
CA VAL A 21 14.47 8.25 -12.49
C VAL A 21 13.40 9.18 -11.92
N SER A 22 12.49 9.68 -12.76
CA SER A 22 11.32 10.42 -12.29
C SER A 22 10.18 9.48 -11.89
N THR A 23 9.27 9.94 -11.03
CA THR A 23 8.07 9.16 -10.69
C THR A 23 7.14 9.04 -11.90
N GLU A 24 7.16 10.00 -12.84
CA GLU A 24 6.46 9.91 -14.14
C GLU A 24 6.96 8.74 -15.00
N GLU A 25 8.26 8.44 -14.98
CA GLU A 25 8.79 7.27 -15.69
C GLU A 25 8.26 5.96 -15.09
N ILE A 26 8.09 5.91 -13.75
CA ILE A 26 7.48 4.76 -13.07
C ILE A 26 6.02 4.60 -13.50
N ASP A 27 5.25 5.70 -13.55
CA ASP A 27 3.87 5.67 -14.04
C ASP A 27 3.77 5.09 -15.45
N ARG A 28 4.62 5.58 -16.36
CA ARG A 28 4.67 5.10 -17.73
C ARG A 28 4.97 3.59 -17.79
N TRP A 29 5.95 3.11 -17.04
CA TRP A 29 6.31 1.69 -17.03
C TRP A 29 5.18 0.82 -16.48
N VAL A 30 4.53 1.23 -15.39
CA VAL A 30 3.39 0.51 -14.81
C VAL A 30 2.22 0.51 -15.78
N HIS A 31 1.91 1.65 -16.40
CA HIS A 31 0.85 1.76 -17.40
C HIS A 31 1.08 0.79 -18.58
N GLU A 32 2.26 0.88 -19.20
CA GLU A 32 2.61 0.06 -20.37
C GLU A 32 2.57 -1.45 -20.03
N GLU A 33 3.05 -1.82 -18.86
CA GLU A 33 3.08 -3.21 -18.41
C GLU A 33 1.67 -3.74 -18.12
N THR A 34 0.84 -2.96 -17.44
CA THR A 34 -0.56 -3.29 -17.14
C THR A 34 -1.34 -3.51 -18.44
N VAL A 35 -1.25 -2.58 -19.38
CA VAL A 35 -1.92 -2.68 -20.69
C VAL A 35 -1.38 -3.85 -21.51
N ARG A 36 -0.08 -4.08 -21.50
CA ARG A 36 0.56 -5.21 -22.20
C ARG A 36 0.01 -6.57 -21.75
N HIS A 37 -0.39 -6.68 -20.48
CA HIS A 37 -0.99 -7.89 -19.92
C HIS A 37 -2.53 -7.93 -20.02
N GLY A 38 -3.13 -6.94 -20.70
CA GLY A 38 -4.58 -6.88 -20.91
C GLY A 38 -5.36 -6.36 -19.71
N GLY A 39 -4.67 -5.76 -18.74
CA GLY A 39 -5.27 -5.05 -17.62
C GLY A 39 -5.56 -3.59 -17.95
N ILE A 40 -6.28 -2.93 -17.06
CA ILE A 40 -6.53 -1.50 -17.06
C ILE A 40 -6.01 -0.96 -15.73
N PRO A 41 -5.15 0.10 -15.71
CA PRO A 41 -4.75 0.74 -14.45
C PRO A 41 -5.97 1.27 -13.71
N ALA A 42 -6.23 0.78 -12.51
CA ALA A 42 -7.42 1.13 -11.76
C ALA A 42 -7.43 2.59 -11.26
N PRO A 43 -6.29 3.18 -10.85
CA PRO A 43 -6.25 4.56 -10.39
C PRO A 43 -6.57 5.58 -11.49
N LEU A 44 -6.25 5.26 -12.76
CA LEU A 44 -6.38 6.24 -13.86
C LEU A 44 -7.82 6.68 -14.07
N ASN A 45 -8.08 7.96 -13.81
CA ASN A 45 -9.39 8.63 -13.82
C ASN A 45 -10.37 8.18 -12.70
N TYR A 46 -9.90 7.37 -11.73
CA TYR A 46 -10.71 7.07 -10.56
C TYR A 46 -10.90 8.33 -9.72
N GLU A 47 -12.14 8.78 -9.58
CA GLU A 47 -12.51 10.04 -8.89
C GLU A 47 -11.69 11.27 -9.31
N GLY A 48 -11.10 11.24 -10.52
CA GLY A 48 -10.30 12.32 -11.07
C GLY A 48 -8.78 12.16 -10.88
N PHE A 49 -8.30 11.06 -10.27
CA PHE A 49 -6.86 10.81 -10.17
C PHE A 49 -6.21 10.72 -11.56
N PRO A 50 -5.12 11.45 -11.83
CA PRO A 50 -4.66 11.65 -13.21
C PRO A 50 -3.67 10.60 -13.74
N LYS A 51 -3.23 9.64 -12.92
CA LYS A 51 -2.13 8.71 -13.22
C LYS A 51 -2.54 7.24 -13.05
N SER A 52 -1.69 6.35 -13.52
CA SER A 52 -1.94 4.89 -13.54
C SER A 52 -1.44 4.16 -12.31
N VAL A 53 -0.70 4.84 -11.44
CA VAL A 53 -0.08 4.31 -10.22
C VAL A 53 0.06 5.44 -9.21
N CYS A 54 0.06 5.13 -7.91
CA CYS A 54 0.49 6.10 -6.91
C CYS A 54 1.98 5.90 -6.58
N THR A 55 2.71 7.01 -6.40
CA THR A 55 4.13 7.02 -6.05
C THR A 55 4.37 7.91 -4.85
N SER A 56 4.65 7.33 -3.70
CA SER A 56 4.76 8.05 -2.43
C SER A 56 6.20 8.04 -1.93
N VAL A 57 6.86 9.20 -1.99
CA VAL A 57 8.30 9.37 -1.70
C VAL A 57 8.49 9.99 -0.33
N ASN A 58 9.30 9.38 0.51
CA ASN A 58 9.71 9.83 1.85
C ASN A 58 8.53 10.21 2.77
N GLU A 59 8.25 11.50 2.97
CA GLU A 59 7.17 12.03 3.82
C GLU A 59 5.77 11.91 3.20
N VAL A 60 5.67 11.46 1.94
CA VAL A 60 4.38 11.15 1.33
C VAL A 60 3.89 9.81 1.86
N VAL A 61 2.72 9.81 2.48
CA VAL A 61 2.10 8.64 3.13
C VAL A 61 1.49 7.71 2.09
N CYS A 62 0.62 8.25 1.22
CA CYS A 62 -0.04 7.54 0.14
C CYS A 62 -0.55 8.51 -0.93
N HIS A 63 -1.10 7.98 -2.02
CA HIS A 63 -1.73 8.70 -3.14
C HIS A 63 -0.85 9.76 -3.80
N GLY A 64 0.47 9.66 -3.67
CA GLY A 64 1.39 10.57 -4.37
C GLY A 64 1.20 10.49 -5.88
N ILE A 65 1.00 11.65 -6.53
CA ILE A 65 0.81 11.75 -7.98
C ILE A 65 2.18 11.73 -8.67
N PRO A 66 2.44 10.80 -9.60
CA PRO A 66 3.64 10.80 -10.43
C PRO A 66 3.87 12.11 -11.17
N ASP A 67 5.13 12.62 -11.15
CA ASP A 67 5.53 13.91 -11.70
C ASP A 67 6.92 13.81 -12.38
N GLU A 68 7.10 14.53 -13.50
CA GLU A 68 8.37 14.62 -14.23
C GLU A 68 9.47 15.32 -13.41
N GLU A 69 9.09 16.25 -12.53
CA GLU A 69 10.03 17.00 -11.68
C GLU A 69 10.42 16.24 -10.40
N GLN A 70 9.63 15.25 -10.00
CA GLN A 70 9.91 14.38 -8.86
C GLN A 70 10.96 13.33 -9.23
N ILE A 71 12.23 13.74 -9.21
CA ILE A 71 13.36 12.86 -9.52
C ILE A 71 13.84 12.14 -8.26
N LEU A 72 13.88 10.81 -8.30
CA LEU A 72 14.39 9.98 -7.20
C LEU A 72 15.88 10.21 -6.96
N LYS A 73 16.27 10.31 -5.70
CA LYS A 73 17.65 10.56 -5.25
C LYS A 73 18.15 9.40 -4.39
N GLU A 74 19.45 9.25 -4.33
CA GLU A 74 20.06 8.32 -3.39
C GLU A 74 19.65 8.67 -1.95
N GLY A 75 19.19 7.68 -1.20
CA GLY A 75 18.67 7.85 0.14
C GLY A 75 17.15 8.03 0.24
N ASP A 76 16.44 8.08 -0.89
CA ASP A 76 14.98 8.08 -0.89
C ASP A 76 14.42 6.68 -0.62
N ILE A 77 13.25 6.64 0.01
CA ILE A 77 12.36 5.49 0.01
C ILE A 77 11.10 5.86 -0.77
N ILE A 78 10.57 4.93 -1.51
CA ILE A 78 9.34 5.14 -2.31
C ILE A 78 8.41 3.96 -2.16
N ASN A 79 7.13 4.23 -1.92
CA ASN A 79 6.06 3.28 -2.14
C ASN A 79 5.59 3.41 -3.59
N VAL A 80 5.39 2.28 -4.25
CA VAL A 80 4.75 2.20 -5.57
C VAL A 80 3.53 1.30 -5.41
N ASP A 81 2.37 1.90 -5.63
CA ASP A 81 1.08 1.28 -5.39
C ASP A 81 0.37 1.03 -6.71
N VAL A 82 0.17 -0.24 -7.02
CA VAL A 82 -0.29 -0.73 -8.32
C VAL A 82 -1.62 -1.45 -8.17
N SER A 83 -2.67 -0.82 -8.66
CA SER A 83 -4.00 -1.39 -8.72
C SER A 83 -4.42 -1.63 -10.17
N THR A 84 -5.02 -2.76 -10.43
CA THR A 84 -5.35 -3.18 -11.81
C THR A 84 -6.75 -3.76 -11.91
N ILE A 85 -7.47 -3.37 -12.96
CA ILE A 85 -8.72 -4.02 -13.38
C ILE A 85 -8.39 -5.08 -14.42
N TYR A 86 -8.79 -6.32 -14.16
CA TYR A 86 -8.65 -7.41 -15.12
C TYR A 86 -9.92 -8.26 -15.16
N ASN A 87 -10.48 -8.43 -16.36
CA ASN A 87 -11.75 -9.15 -16.55
C ASN A 87 -12.91 -8.64 -15.66
N GLY A 88 -12.91 -7.35 -15.32
CA GLY A 88 -13.94 -6.71 -14.48
C GLY A 88 -13.73 -6.86 -12.98
N TYR A 89 -12.57 -7.39 -12.54
CA TYR A 89 -12.20 -7.48 -11.13
C TYR A 89 -10.99 -6.61 -10.82
N TYR A 90 -10.96 -6.06 -9.60
CA TYR A 90 -9.87 -5.24 -9.10
C TYR A 90 -8.86 -6.09 -8.30
N SER A 91 -7.60 -5.77 -8.44
CA SER A 91 -6.51 -6.23 -7.56
C SER A 91 -5.71 -5.04 -7.10
N ASP A 92 -5.22 -5.08 -5.87
CA ASP A 92 -4.51 -3.99 -5.23
C ASP A 92 -3.30 -4.48 -4.43
N SER A 93 -2.17 -3.81 -4.61
CA SER A 93 -0.96 -4.10 -3.83
C SER A 93 0.10 -3.03 -3.98
N SER A 94 0.83 -2.77 -2.92
CA SER A 94 1.92 -1.81 -2.95
C SER A 94 3.22 -2.33 -2.35
N ARG A 95 4.35 -1.74 -2.76
CA ARG A 95 5.68 -2.10 -2.29
C ARG A 95 6.58 -0.90 -2.07
N MET A 96 7.45 -1.05 -1.07
CA MET A 96 8.52 -0.10 -0.79
C MET A 96 9.80 -0.45 -1.54
N PHE A 97 10.46 0.58 -2.06
CA PHE A 97 11.79 0.48 -2.65
C PHE A 97 12.74 1.48 -1.98
N CYS A 98 13.97 1.02 -1.71
CA CYS A 98 15.06 1.87 -1.23
C CYS A 98 15.91 2.29 -2.43
N ILE A 99 16.07 3.58 -2.64
CA ILE A 99 16.81 4.14 -3.78
C ILE A 99 18.27 4.32 -3.41
N GLY A 100 19.12 3.46 -3.93
CA GLY A 100 20.54 3.41 -3.57
C GLY A 100 20.75 3.09 -2.09
N LYS A 101 21.66 3.79 -1.43
CA LYS A 101 21.94 3.60 -0.01
C LYS A 101 21.09 4.53 0.84
N VAL A 102 20.11 3.97 1.54
CA VAL A 102 19.26 4.71 2.49
C VAL A 102 19.88 4.73 3.90
N SER A 103 19.38 5.62 4.76
CA SER A 103 19.79 5.63 6.17
C SER A 103 19.27 4.40 6.91
N PRO A 104 19.96 3.95 8.00
CA PRO A 104 19.50 2.83 8.80
C PRO A 104 18.10 3.01 9.38
N GLU A 105 17.71 4.25 9.67
CA GLU A 105 16.39 4.60 10.20
C GLU A 105 15.30 4.34 9.15
N LYS A 106 15.52 4.77 7.90
CA LYS A 106 14.61 4.51 6.78
C LYS A 106 14.55 3.02 6.44
N GLU A 107 15.68 2.33 6.43
CA GLU A 107 15.74 0.88 6.21
C GLU A 107 14.94 0.13 7.28
N LYS A 108 15.09 0.54 8.55
CA LYS A 108 14.32 -0.03 9.67
C LYS A 108 12.82 0.25 9.51
N LEU A 109 12.42 1.48 9.11
CA LEU A 109 11.02 1.83 8.88
C LEU A 109 10.40 0.90 7.81
N VAL A 110 11.02 0.81 6.63
CA VAL A 110 10.56 -0.05 5.53
C VAL A 110 10.42 -1.51 5.97
N LYS A 111 11.39 -2.01 6.74
CA LYS A 111 11.37 -3.39 7.26
C LYS A 111 10.23 -3.60 8.26
N VAL A 112 10.06 -2.72 9.24
CA VAL A 112 9.02 -2.84 10.27
C VAL A 112 7.62 -2.74 9.64
N THR A 113 7.44 -1.86 8.64
CA THR A 113 6.17 -1.77 7.91
C THR A 113 5.84 -3.08 7.18
N LYS A 114 6.83 -3.72 6.57
CA LYS A 114 6.64 -5.05 5.98
C LYS A 114 6.25 -6.09 7.02
N GLU A 115 6.93 -6.09 8.17
CA GLU A 115 6.59 -6.97 9.30
C GLU A 115 5.16 -6.74 9.79
N CYS A 116 4.67 -5.50 9.79
CA CYS A 116 3.27 -5.16 10.09
C CYS A 116 2.29 -5.88 9.16
N VAL A 117 2.55 -5.89 7.85
CA VAL A 117 1.74 -6.64 6.88
C VAL A 117 1.79 -8.14 7.15
N GLU A 118 2.97 -8.71 7.36
CA GLU A 118 3.15 -10.14 7.67
C GLU A 118 2.41 -10.54 8.96
N ILE A 119 2.43 -9.68 9.99
CA ILE A 119 1.62 -9.84 11.20
C ILE A 119 0.14 -9.77 10.87
N GLY A 120 -0.30 -8.78 10.09
CA GLY A 120 -1.67 -8.66 9.63
C GLY A 120 -2.17 -9.95 8.98
N ILE A 121 -1.44 -10.47 8.01
CA ILE A 121 -1.75 -11.76 7.34
C ILE A 121 -1.90 -12.90 8.36
N SER A 122 -1.01 -12.98 9.35
CA SER A 122 -1.04 -14.04 10.37
C SER A 122 -2.29 -14.01 11.26
N GLN A 123 -2.93 -12.84 11.39
CA GLN A 123 -4.14 -12.63 12.17
C GLN A 123 -5.42 -12.88 11.38
N VAL A 124 -5.36 -13.00 10.06
CA VAL A 124 -6.55 -13.30 9.25
C VAL A 124 -6.99 -14.75 9.49
N LYS A 125 -8.07 -14.91 10.23
CA LYS A 125 -8.67 -16.20 10.58
C LYS A 125 -10.19 -16.12 10.43
N PRO A 126 -10.83 -17.13 9.82
CA PRO A 126 -12.27 -17.12 9.68
C PRO A 126 -12.97 -17.03 11.06
N TRP A 127 -14.06 -16.28 11.09
CA TRP A 127 -14.93 -16.07 12.25
C TRP A 127 -14.27 -15.32 13.42
N THR A 128 -13.17 -14.61 13.17
CA THR A 128 -12.56 -13.71 14.16
C THR A 128 -12.80 -12.24 13.81
N PRO A 129 -12.91 -11.34 14.79
CA PRO A 129 -13.06 -9.91 14.53
C PRO A 129 -11.83 -9.32 13.83
N ILE A 130 -12.06 -8.48 12.82
CA ILE A 130 -11.00 -7.83 12.03
C ILE A 130 -10.12 -6.91 12.88
N GLY A 131 -10.65 -6.35 13.96
CA GLY A 131 -9.91 -5.51 14.90
C GLY A 131 -8.73 -6.20 15.58
N ASN A 132 -8.74 -7.53 15.69
CA ASN A 132 -7.60 -8.27 16.22
C ASN A 132 -6.35 -8.09 15.35
N MET A 133 -6.53 -8.01 14.03
CA MET A 133 -5.47 -7.74 13.07
C MET A 133 -4.90 -6.33 13.26
N GLY A 134 -5.76 -5.31 13.25
CA GLY A 134 -5.30 -3.93 13.43
C GLY A 134 -4.63 -3.68 14.78
N SER A 135 -5.14 -4.30 15.87
CA SER A 135 -4.49 -4.24 17.18
C SER A 135 -3.09 -4.83 17.17
N ALA A 136 -2.89 -5.99 16.53
CA ALA A 136 -1.59 -6.64 16.44
C ALA A 136 -0.58 -5.83 15.61
N VAL A 137 -1.03 -5.26 14.48
CA VAL A 137 -0.24 -4.36 13.62
C VAL A 137 0.18 -3.11 14.39
N HIS A 138 -0.78 -2.41 15.02
CA HIS A 138 -0.50 -1.21 15.81
C HIS A 138 0.52 -1.47 16.92
N LYS A 139 0.31 -2.54 17.67
CA LYS A 139 1.22 -2.93 18.76
C LYS A 139 2.65 -3.10 18.25
N HIS A 140 2.86 -3.81 17.13
CA HIS A 140 4.18 -4.04 16.58
C HIS A 140 4.86 -2.73 16.13
N ALA A 141 4.14 -1.85 15.45
CA ALA A 141 4.66 -0.56 15.03
C ALA A 141 5.10 0.29 16.24
N VAL A 142 4.25 0.40 17.27
CA VAL A 142 4.53 1.18 18.49
C VAL A 142 5.71 0.60 19.29
N GLU A 143 5.80 -0.72 19.43
CA GLU A 143 6.93 -1.39 20.09
C GLU A 143 8.27 -1.13 19.37
N ASN A 144 8.24 -0.83 18.07
CA ASN A 144 9.41 -0.42 17.28
C ASN A 144 9.67 1.09 17.25
N GLY A 145 8.81 1.89 17.91
CA GLY A 145 8.94 3.35 18.05
C GLY A 145 8.32 4.13 16.91
N TYR A 146 7.35 3.57 16.20
CA TYR A 146 6.64 4.19 15.08
C TYR A 146 5.17 4.44 15.41
N SER A 147 4.52 5.28 14.60
CA SER A 147 3.08 5.54 14.64
C SER A 147 2.38 4.91 13.43
N VAL A 148 1.09 4.62 13.55
CA VAL A 148 0.27 4.10 12.45
C VAL A 148 -0.84 5.10 12.17
N VAL A 149 -1.03 5.44 10.90
CA VAL A 149 -2.09 6.35 10.43
C VAL A 149 -3.47 5.79 10.80
N ARG A 150 -4.39 6.69 11.17
CA ARG A 150 -5.74 6.34 11.67
C ARG A 150 -6.84 6.63 10.67
N GLU A 151 -6.68 7.69 9.90
CA GLU A 151 -7.71 8.25 9.01
C GLU A 151 -7.84 7.49 7.71
N ILE A 152 -6.78 6.78 7.31
CA ILE A 152 -6.72 5.98 6.10
C ILE A 152 -6.38 4.55 6.51
N GLY A 153 -6.95 3.58 5.83
CA GLY A 153 -6.77 2.16 6.12
C GLY A 153 -7.08 1.29 4.92
N GLY A 154 -7.08 -0.01 5.13
CA GLY A 154 -7.45 -0.98 4.11
C GLY A 154 -8.96 -1.04 3.85
N HIS A 155 -9.31 -1.74 2.81
CA HIS A 155 -10.67 -1.82 2.32
C HIS A 155 -10.97 -3.18 1.66
N GLY A 156 -12.24 -3.51 1.52
CA GLY A 156 -12.66 -4.58 0.64
C GLY A 156 -12.31 -4.24 -0.81
N VAL A 157 -11.93 -5.24 -1.60
CA VAL A 157 -11.56 -5.07 -3.01
C VAL A 157 -11.98 -6.30 -3.81
N GLY A 158 -12.38 -6.10 -5.04
CA GLY A 158 -12.71 -7.22 -5.92
C GLY A 158 -13.68 -6.85 -7.01
N VAL A 159 -14.96 -6.61 -6.70
CA VAL A 159 -15.97 -6.16 -7.66
C VAL A 159 -15.87 -4.65 -7.87
N GLU A 160 -15.61 -3.93 -6.81
CA GLU A 160 -15.30 -2.50 -6.84
C GLU A 160 -13.87 -2.26 -6.36
N PHE A 161 -13.33 -1.08 -6.64
CA PHE A 161 -11.98 -0.70 -6.22
C PHE A 161 -11.92 -0.60 -4.70
N HIS A 162 -12.87 0.13 -4.11
CA HIS A 162 -13.04 0.26 -2.67
C HIS A 162 -14.45 -0.18 -2.29
N GLU A 163 -14.54 -1.23 -1.47
CA GLU A 163 -15.80 -1.76 -0.96
C GLU A 163 -15.67 -2.14 0.53
N ASP A 164 -16.76 -2.49 1.18
CA ASP A 164 -16.71 -3.00 2.56
C ASP A 164 -15.94 -4.33 2.64
N PRO A 165 -15.20 -4.59 3.74
CA PRO A 165 -15.15 -3.79 4.97
C PRO A 165 -14.07 -2.70 4.94
N TRP A 166 -14.27 -1.65 5.74
CA TRP A 166 -13.18 -0.78 6.19
C TRP A 166 -12.23 -1.54 7.13
N VAL A 167 -10.93 -1.42 6.91
CA VAL A 167 -9.88 -2.14 7.65
C VAL A 167 -8.98 -1.16 8.39
N SER A 168 -9.21 -0.96 9.68
CA SER A 168 -8.35 -0.12 10.52
C SER A 168 -7.14 -0.89 11.03
N PHE A 169 -5.95 -0.26 10.95
CA PHE A 169 -4.72 -0.78 11.54
C PHE A 169 -4.43 -0.21 12.93
N VAL A 170 -5.34 0.58 13.48
CA VAL A 170 -5.36 1.06 14.86
C VAL A 170 -6.72 0.75 15.46
N SER A 171 -6.91 -0.45 15.95
CA SER A 171 -8.18 -0.94 16.48
C SER A 171 -7.99 -1.66 17.81
N GLU A 172 -9.10 -1.86 18.52
CA GLU A 172 -9.12 -2.66 19.75
C GLU A 172 -9.36 -4.14 19.44
N GLU A 173 -8.78 -5.01 20.25
CA GLU A 173 -9.04 -6.46 20.15
C GLU A 173 -10.53 -6.77 20.34
N ASN A 174 -11.00 -7.78 19.63
CA ASN A 174 -12.38 -8.26 19.65
C ASN A 174 -13.43 -7.25 19.15
N THR A 175 -13.02 -6.29 18.33
CA THR A 175 -13.90 -5.30 17.69
C THR A 175 -13.97 -5.47 16.17
N GLY A 176 -14.93 -4.78 15.55
CA GLY A 176 -15.14 -4.79 14.10
C GLY A 176 -15.93 -6.00 13.60
N VAL A 177 -16.04 -6.11 12.29
CA VAL A 177 -16.77 -7.19 11.62
C VAL A 177 -16.02 -8.53 11.75
N LEU A 178 -16.75 -9.63 11.66
CA LEU A 178 -16.14 -10.96 11.58
C LEU A 178 -15.58 -11.18 10.17
N MET A 179 -14.35 -11.64 10.09
CA MET A 179 -13.76 -12.10 8.83
C MET A 179 -14.44 -13.42 8.44
N VAL A 180 -15.19 -13.41 7.35
CA VAL A 180 -15.92 -14.61 6.90
C VAL A 180 -15.28 -15.19 5.64
N PRO A 181 -15.31 -16.53 5.45
CA PRO A 181 -14.80 -17.15 4.22
C PRO A 181 -15.42 -16.53 2.97
N GLY A 182 -14.59 -16.20 1.99
CA GLY A 182 -14.97 -15.48 0.77
C GLY A 182 -14.78 -13.96 0.84
N MET A 183 -14.56 -13.39 2.02
CA MET A 183 -14.25 -11.96 2.16
C MET A 183 -12.86 -11.69 1.61
N MET A 184 -12.73 -10.62 0.82
CA MET A 184 -11.48 -10.13 0.25
C MET A 184 -11.25 -8.69 0.70
N PHE A 185 -10.02 -8.36 1.13
CA PHE A 185 -9.67 -7.01 1.58
C PHE A 185 -8.16 -6.79 1.54
N THR A 186 -7.75 -5.52 1.62
CA THR A 186 -6.34 -5.13 1.65
C THR A 186 -5.78 -5.09 3.07
N ILE A 187 -4.50 -5.40 3.20
CA ILE A 187 -3.70 -5.17 4.41
C ILE A 187 -2.57 -4.23 4.03
N GLU A 188 -2.71 -2.95 4.43
CA GLU A 188 -1.89 -1.85 3.92
C GLU A 188 -1.53 -0.81 5.00
N PRO A 189 -1.00 -1.20 6.15
CA PRO A 189 -0.69 -0.25 7.20
C PRO A 189 0.28 0.83 6.74
N MET A 190 -0.09 2.09 6.93
CA MET A 190 0.79 3.25 6.75
C MET A 190 1.47 3.54 8.07
N VAL A 191 2.80 3.41 8.09
CA VAL A 191 3.63 3.52 9.29
C VAL A 191 4.51 4.76 9.18
N ASN A 192 4.35 5.70 10.11
CA ASN A 192 5.09 6.95 10.14
C ASN A 192 6.27 6.87 11.11
N MET A 193 7.39 7.49 10.71
CA MET A 193 8.58 7.59 11.56
C MET A 193 8.35 8.51 12.77
N GLY A 194 7.45 9.48 12.64
CA GLY A 194 7.07 10.44 13.66
C GLY A 194 5.64 10.26 14.17
N SER A 195 4.83 11.32 14.12
CA SER A 195 3.44 11.29 14.57
C SER A 195 2.53 10.55 13.59
N ASP A 196 1.33 10.17 14.06
CA ASP A 196 0.28 9.59 13.23
C ASP A 196 -0.56 10.62 12.47
N GLU A 197 -0.29 11.93 12.69
CA GLU A 197 -1.03 13.01 12.06
C GLU A 197 -0.62 13.22 10.60
N ILE A 198 -1.61 13.41 9.74
CA ILE A 198 -1.46 13.54 8.30
C ILE A 198 -2.31 14.69 7.77
N TYR A 199 -1.97 15.17 6.58
CA TYR A 199 -2.81 16.11 5.83
C TYR A 199 -2.82 15.76 4.35
N THR A 200 -3.91 16.11 3.67
CA THR A 200 -3.99 16.04 2.21
C THR A 200 -3.55 17.37 1.61
N ASP A 201 -2.74 17.31 0.57
CA ASP A 201 -2.28 18.49 -0.15
C ASP A 201 -3.48 19.23 -0.75
N GLU A 202 -3.63 20.52 -0.40
CA GLU A 202 -4.78 21.35 -0.83
C GLU A 202 -4.74 21.72 -2.32
N ILE A 203 -3.60 21.53 -3.00
CA ILE A 203 -3.42 21.92 -4.41
C ILE A 203 -3.83 20.78 -5.33
N ASP A 204 -3.38 19.57 -5.04
CA ASP A 204 -3.69 18.39 -5.87
C ASP A 204 -4.87 17.56 -5.35
N GLU A 205 -5.31 17.81 -4.11
CA GLU A 205 -6.45 17.18 -3.42
C GLU A 205 -6.33 15.65 -3.26
N TRP A 206 -5.12 15.09 -3.49
CA TRP A 206 -4.84 13.65 -3.45
C TRP A 206 -3.68 13.28 -2.54
N THR A 207 -2.53 13.93 -2.73
CA THR A 207 -1.29 13.54 -2.04
C THR A 207 -1.42 13.70 -0.53
N VAL A 208 -1.30 12.60 0.20
CA VAL A 208 -1.32 12.59 1.66
C VAL A 208 0.12 12.64 2.19
N ARG A 209 0.36 13.53 3.15
CA ARG A 209 1.68 13.76 3.75
C ARG A 209 1.65 13.68 5.27
N THR A 210 2.79 13.37 5.87
CA THR A 210 2.97 13.48 7.32
C THR A 210 3.01 14.96 7.75
N GLU A 211 2.34 15.32 8.84
CA GLU A 211 2.35 16.70 9.37
C GLU A 211 3.73 17.15 9.85
N ASP A 212 4.56 16.23 10.33
CA ASP A 212 5.90 16.53 10.85
C ASP A 212 7.00 16.47 9.78
N GLY A 213 6.68 16.09 8.55
CA GLY A 213 7.63 15.98 7.43
C GLY A 213 8.61 14.81 7.57
N LEU A 214 8.39 13.89 8.52
CA LEU A 214 9.21 12.69 8.66
C LEU A 214 8.75 11.58 7.71
N PRO A 215 9.64 10.64 7.33
CA PRO A 215 9.29 9.56 6.41
C PRO A 215 8.14 8.68 6.87
N SER A 216 7.32 8.26 5.90
CA SER A 216 6.30 7.22 6.01
C SER A 216 6.65 6.02 5.13
N ALA A 217 6.12 4.86 5.44
CA ALA A 217 6.22 3.66 4.61
C ALA A 217 4.89 2.90 4.61
N GLN A 218 4.57 2.29 3.46
CA GLN A 218 3.41 1.44 3.27
C GLN A 218 3.80 0.19 2.49
N TRP A 219 3.34 -0.96 2.94
CA TRP A 219 3.31 -2.19 2.16
C TRP A 219 1.87 -2.67 2.10
N GLU A 220 1.50 -3.26 1.00
CA GLU A 220 0.13 -3.70 0.82
C GLU A 220 0.02 -5.04 0.13
N VAL A 221 -0.98 -5.81 0.57
CA VAL A 221 -1.39 -7.07 -0.03
C VAL A 221 -2.91 -7.18 -0.06
N THR A 222 -3.44 -7.83 -1.07
CA THR A 222 -4.83 -8.30 -1.06
C THR A 222 -4.89 -9.73 -0.52
N VAL A 223 -5.78 -9.98 0.42
CA VAL A 223 -6.02 -11.31 1.01
C VAL A 223 -7.45 -11.79 0.80
N LEU A 224 -7.60 -13.11 0.65
CA LEU A 224 -8.88 -13.81 0.66
C LEU A 224 -8.99 -14.62 1.95
N VAL A 225 -10.05 -14.42 2.73
CA VAL A 225 -10.36 -15.27 3.88
C VAL A 225 -10.85 -16.63 3.38
N THR A 226 -10.21 -17.71 3.83
CA THR A 226 -10.58 -19.09 3.50
C THR A 226 -11.31 -19.77 4.67
N GLU A 227 -11.77 -20.99 4.49
CA GLU A 227 -12.39 -21.78 5.58
C GLU A 227 -11.44 -22.06 6.76
N THR A 228 -10.13 -21.97 6.56
CA THR A 228 -9.13 -22.36 7.55
C THR A 228 -8.08 -21.29 7.87
N GLY A 229 -8.10 -20.14 7.19
CA GLY A 229 -7.12 -19.07 7.33
C GLY A 229 -7.27 -18.02 6.24
N CYS A 230 -6.17 -17.64 5.60
CA CYS A 230 -6.22 -16.75 4.43
C CYS A 230 -5.29 -17.20 3.32
N GLU A 231 -5.56 -16.67 2.15
CA GLU A 231 -4.71 -16.77 0.96
C GLU A 231 -4.31 -15.36 0.53
N VAL A 232 -3.03 -15.14 0.27
CA VAL A 232 -2.56 -13.88 -0.32
C VAL A 232 -2.79 -13.96 -1.83
N ILE A 233 -3.63 -13.07 -2.34
CA ILE A 233 -4.03 -13.02 -3.75
C ILE A 233 -3.05 -12.16 -4.55
N CYS A 234 -2.63 -11.04 -3.97
CA CYS A 234 -1.70 -10.10 -4.59
C CYS A 234 -0.70 -9.61 -3.55
N TRP A 235 0.58 -9.60 -3.95
CA TRP A 235 1.72 -9.15 -3.14
C TRP A 235 2.44 -8.01 -3.83
#